data_6f5b074700b78aa8c44d2132aea505ca
#
_entry.id   6f5b074700b78aa8c44d2132aea505ca
#
_cell.length_a   1.000
_cell.length_b   1.000
_cell.length_c   1.000
_cell.angle_alpha   90.00
_cell.angle_beta   90.00
_cell.angle_gamma   90.00
#
_symmetry.space_group_name_H-M   'P 1'
#
loop_
_entity.id
_entity.type
_entity.pdbx_description
1 polymer ?
#
loop_
_entity_poly.entity_id
_entity_poly.type
_entity_poly.pdbx_seq_one_letter_code
_entity_poly.pdbx_strand_id
1 'polypeptide(L)'
;MHALLWWVTPIPEEGETMQQLTEIRWHARAGQGAVTAAKLVAETALELDQYMQAMPEYGPERMGAPIQAFTRISPEPIEIHCNIEQPNVVVVLDETLLATVDVARGLTDDGVLIINTCKTPAEMRKELGITTGTVACVDASGISLQKLKRDIPNTPMVGALSRATGVVSLDAICGHLAKAFGKKFAQPVIDANLASVRTAFEEVVIDG
;
A
#
# COMPACT_ATOMS: atom_id res chain seq x y z
N MET A 1 48.52 -27.40 -0.16
CA MET A 1 48.43 -25.97 -0.55
C MET A 1 47.02 -25.77 -1.10
N HIS A 2 46.02 -25.43 -0.24
CA HIS A 2 44.63 -25.21 -0.60
C HIS A 2 44.41 -23.71 -0.84
N ALA A 3 44.12 -23.36 -2.07
CA ALA A 3 43.74 -22.01 -2.45
C ALA A 3 42.29 -21.74 -1.99
N LEU A 4 42.15 -20.79 -1.06
CA LEU A 4 40.86 -20.21 -0.68
C LEU A 4 40.33 -19.37 -1.87
N LEU A 5 39.37 -19.88 -2.57
CA LEU A 5 38.60 -19.10 -3.52
C LEU A 5 37.66 -18.16 -2.77
N TRP A 6 38.02 -16.88 -2.73
CA TRP A 6 37.14 -15.79 -2.27
C TRP A 6 36.05 -15.64 -3.31
N TRP A 7 34.79 -15.86 -2.90
CA TRP A 7 33.63 -15.50 -3.67
C TRP A 7 33.55 -13.97 -3.75
N VAL A 8 34.06 -13.41 -4.83
CA VAL A 8 33.81 -12.01 -5.19
C VAL A 8 32.44 -12.00 -5.83
N THR A 9 31.45 -11.49 -5.14
CA THR A 9 30.17 -11.12 -5.76
C THR A 9 30.47 -10.10 -6.86
N PRO A 10 30.00 -10.29 -8.10
CA PRO A 10 30.21 -9.32 -9.15
C PRO A 10 29.57 -7.99 -8.73
N ILE A 11 30.33 -6.90 -8.86
CA ILE A 11 29.79 -5.54 -8.74
C ILE A 11 28.82 -5.37 -9.91
N PRO A 12 27.55 -4.95 -9.67
CA PRO A 12 26.61 -4.70 -10.76
C PRO A 12 27.19 -3.64 -11.71
N GLU A 13 27.05 -3.86 -13.02
CA GLU A 13 27.44 -2.88 -14.03
C GLU A 13 26.54 -1.63 -13.89
N GLU A 14 27.13 -0.44 -14.05
CA GLU A 14 26.41 0.84 -14.02
C GLU A 14 25.31 0.85 -15.10
N GLY A 15 24.06 0.70 -14.71
CA GLY A 15 22.89 0.74 -15.61
C GLY A 15 21.75 -0.22 -15.25
N GLU A 16 21.95 -1.22 -14.41
CA GLU A 16 20.84 -2.00 -13.86
C GLU A 16 20.23 -1.21 -12.70
N THR A 17 19.07 -0.61 -12.94
CA THR A 17 18.17 -0.18 -11.85
C THR A 17 17.81 -1.44 -11.06
N MET A 18 18.53 -1.68 -9.96
CA MET A 18 18.12 -2.69 -8.98
C MET A 18 16.67 -2.37 -8.62
N GLN A 19 15.74 -3.24 -8.97
CA GLN A 19 14.38 -3.14 -8.48
C GLN A 19 14.47 -3.18 -6.95
N GLN A 20 14.25 -2.03 -6.37
CA GLN A 20 14.53 -1.79 -4.96
C GLN A 20 13.43 -2.43 -4.12
N LEU A 21 13.78 -2.90 -2.92
CA LEU A 21 12.82 -3.31 -1.91
C LEU A 21 11.80 -2.19 -1.70
N THR A 22 10.52 -2.47 -1.98
CA THR A 22 9.43 -1.54 -1.72
C THR A 22 8.82 -1.82 -0.36
N GLU A 23 8.83 -0.82 0.51
CA GLU A 23 8.29 -0.87 1.87
C GLU A 23 7.07 0.03 1.99
N ILE A 24 5.91 -0.56 2.31
CA ILE A 24 4.62 0.12 2.43
C ILE A 24 4.14 0.04 3.88
N ARG A 25 3.84 1.19 4.47
CA ARG A 25 3.22 1.28 5.80
C ARG A 25 1.78 1.76 5.67
N TRP A 26 0.87 0.97 6.24
CA TRP A 26 -0.56 1.23 6.25
C TRP A 26 -1.00 1.76 7.60
N HIS A 27 -1.71 2.87 7.62
CA HIS A 27 -2.33 3.44 8.80
C HIS A 27 -3.85 3.37 8.70
N ALA A 28 -4.50 2.83 9.71
CA ALA A 28 -5.96 2.69 9.75
C ALA A 28 -6.47 2.67 11.19
N ARG A 29 -7.79 2.70 11.34
CA ARG A 29 -8.42 2.26 12.58
C ARG A 29 -8.79 0.78 12.50
N ALA A 30 -8.74 0.09 13.63
CA ALA A 30 -9.11 -1.32 13.71
C ALA A 30 -10.55 -1.53 13.19
N GLY A 31 -10.69 -2.44 12.22
CA GLY A 31 -11.95 -2.71 11.50
C GLY A 31 -12.02 -2.15 10.08
N GLN A 32 -11.14 -1.23 9.67
CA GLN A 32 -11.15 -0.65 8.31
C GLN A 32 -10.44 -1.50 7.25
N GLY A 33 -9.82 -2.63 7.63
CA GLY A 33 -9.28 -3.61 6.71
C GLY A 33 -7.88 -3.34 6.17
N ALA A 34 -7.02 -2.56 6.88
CA ALA A 34 -5.64 -2.32 6.47
C ALA A 34 -4.83 -3.62 6.29
N VAL A 35 -4.95 -4.56 7.22
CA VAL A 35 -4.29 -5.87 7.13
C VAL A 35 -4.74 -6.63 5.89
N THR A 36 -6.02 -6.52 5.52
CA THR A 36 -6.57 -7.15 4.31
C THR A 36 -6.01 -6.50 3.05
N ALA A 37 -5.90 -5.15 3.03
CA ALA A 37 -5.30 -4.42 1.91
C ALA A 37 -3.81 -4.75 1.76
N ALA A 38 -3.05 -4.72 2.86
CA ALA A 38 -1.63 -5.06 2.88
C ALA A 38 -1.38 -6.47 2.33
N LYS A 39 -2.20 -7.43 2.76
CA LYS A 39 -2.14 -8.82 2.30
C LYS A 39 -2.52 -8.96 0.83
N LEU A 40 -3.58 -8.26 0.37
CA LEU A 40 -4.01 -8.29 -1.03
C LEU A 40 -2.89 -7.83 -1.96
N VAL A 41 -2.22 -6.73 -1.63
CA VAL A 41 -1.09 -6.19 -2.41
C VAL A 41 0.08 -7.17 -2.43
N ALA A 42 0.44 -7.73 -1.26
CA ALA A 42 1.50 -8.72 -1.14
C ALA A 42 1.22 -9.98 -1.96
N GLU A 43 0.02 -10.57 -1.84
CA GLU A 43 -0.38 -11.76 -2.60
C GLU A 43 -0.46 -11.49 -4.10
N THR A 44 -0.83 -10.27 -4.51
CA THR A 44 -0.79 -9.86 -5.93
C THR A 44 0.65 -9.83 -6.45
N ALA A 45 1.60 -9.29 -5.67
CA ALA A 45 3.02 -9.27 -6.04
C ALA A 45 3.61 -10.68 -6.16
N LEU A 46 3.20 -11.59 -5.28
CA LEU A 46 3.60 -13.00 -5.35
C LEU A 46 3.12 -13.68 -6.65
N GLU A 47 1.93 -13.36 -7.14
CA GLU A 47 1.46 -13.86 -8.46
C GLU A 47 2.26 -13.28 -9.65
N LEU A 48 3.08 -12.25 -9.41
CA LEU A 48 4.00 -11.63 -10.38
C LEU A 48 5.46 -12.07 -10.15
N ASP A 49 5.67 -13.23 -9.52
CA ASP A 49 6.98 -13.82 -9.23
C ASP A 49 7.89 -12.94 -8.35
N GLN A 50 7.29 -12.07 -7.50
CA GLN A 50 8.04 -11.28 -6.54
C GLN A 50 7.98 -11.88 -5.14
N TYR A 51 9.05 -11.66 -4.35
CA TYR A 51 9.06 -11.97 -2.93
C TYR A 51 8.24 -10.94 -2.17
N MET A 52 7.53 -11.38 -1.13
CA MET A 52 6.67 -10.50 -0.36
C MET A 52 6.66 -10.83 1.13
N GLN A 53 6.39 -9.82 1.95
CA GLN A 53 6.00 -9.96 3.34
C GLN A 53 4.78 -9.08 3.61
N ALA A 54 3.80 -9.60 4.35
CA ALA A 54 2.69 -8.82 4.90
C ALA A 54 2.62 -9.06 6.40
N MET A 55 2.82 -8.01 7.17
CA MET A 55 2.93 -8.08 8.63
C MET A 55 1.89 -7.14 9.26
N PRO A 56 0.92 -7.67 10.00
CA PRO A 56 0.08 -6.82 10.85
C PRO A 56 0.86 -6.44 12.11
N GLU A 57 0.74 -5.19 12.54
CA GLU A 57 1.14 -4.82 13.89
C GLU A 57 -0.05 -5.01 14.82
N TYR A 58 0.07 -6.02 15.69
CA TYR A 58 -0.95 -6.28 16.71
C TYR A 58 -0.62 -5.49 17.98
N GLY A 59 -1.49 -4.55 18.34
CA GLY A 59 -1.49 -3.86 19.62
C GLY A 59 -2.60 -4.37 20.53
N PRO A 60 -2.84 -3.77 21.72
CA PRO A 60 -3.98 -4.09 22.60
C PRO A 60 -5.28 -3.53 21.98
N GLU A 61 -5.67 -4.04 20.84
CA GLU A 61 -6.64 -3.44 19.94
C GLU A 61 -8.07 -3.54 20.46
N ARG A 62 -8.65 -2.37 20.60
CA ARG A 62 -10.10 -2.22 20.63
C ARG A 62 -10.56 -1.73 19.25
N MET A 63 -11.77 -2.09 18.85
CA MET A 63 -12.39 -1.58 17.63
C MET A 63 -12.24 -0.05 17.56
N GLY A 64 -11.75 0.48 16.44
CA GLY A 64 -11.52 1.91 16.24
C GLY A 64 -10.16 2.45 16.72
N ALA A 65 -9.34 1.66 17.42
CA ALA A 65 -7.99 2.07 17.79
C ALA A 65 -7.08 2.24 16.55
N PRO A 66 -6.10 3.17 16.58
CA PRO A 66 -5.08 3.24 15.52
C PRO A 66 -4.31 1.92 15.41
N ILE A 67 -4.17 1.43 14.19
CA ILE A 67 -3.38 0.23 13.87
C ILE A 67 -2.46 0.51 12.70
N GLN A 68 -1.41 -0.31 12.59
CA GLN A 68 -0.54 -0.34 11.42
C GLN A 68 -0.52 -1.74 10.80
N ALA A 69 -0.21 -1.77 9.52
CA ALA A 69 0.17 -2.98 8.81
C ALA A 69 1.32 -2.64 7.86
N PHE A 70 2.07 -3.64 7.48
CA PHE A 70 3.26 -3.46 6.66
C PHE A 70 3.24 -4.43 5.48
N THR A 71 3.73 -3.96 4.34
CA THR A 71 3.95 -4.78 3.14
C THR A 71 5.36 -4.53 2.64
N ARG A 72 6.11 -5.59 2.36
CA ARG A 72 7.36 -5.55 1.62
C ARG A 72 7.22 -6.31 0.33
N ILE A 73 7.77 -5.77 -0.74
CA ILE A 73 7.80 -6.39 -2.07
C ILE A 73 9.20 -6.23 -2.63
N SER A 74 9.78 -7.31 -3.14
CA SER A 74 11.16 -7.35 -3.65
C SER A 74 11.30 -8.36 -4.78
N PRO A 75 12.16 -8.12 -5.77
CA PRO A 75 12.57 -9.14 -6.73
C PRO A 75 13.49 -10.20 -6.11
N GLU A 76 14.10 -9.90 -4.96
CA GLU A 76 15.03 -10.77 -4.23
C GLU A 76 14.44 -11.25 -2.90
N PRO A 77 14.93 -12.38 -2.33
CA PRO A 77 14.46 -12.87 -1.04
C PRO A 77 14.57 -11.83 0.07
N ILE A 78 13.51 -11.71 0.87
CA ILE A 78 13.43 -10.73 1.96
C ILE A 78 13.82 -11.41 3.28
N GLU A 79 14.97 -11.04 3.83
CA GLU A 79 15.48 -11.59 5.08
C GLU A 79 15.22 -10.70 6.31
N ILE A 80 14.62 -9.52 6.08
CA ILE A 80 14.33 -8.52 7.12
C ILE A 80 13.01 -8.89 7.81
N HIS A 81 12.98 -8.93 9.15
CA HIS A 81 11.80 -9.27 9.94
C HIS A 81 11.37 -8.18 10.95
N CYS A 82 12.01 -6.99 10.92
CA CYS A 82 11.61 -5.86 11.76
C CYS A 82 10.47 -5.05 11.14
N ASN A 83 9.87 -4.16 11.93
CA ASN A 83 8.90 -3.17 11.43
C ASN A 83 9.54 -2.22 10.42
N ILE A 84 8.72 -1.61 9.56
CA ILE A 84 9.16 -0.63 8.57
C ILE A 84 9.26 0.74 9.24
N GLU A 85 10.49 1.25 9.35
CA GLU A 85 10.76 2.57 9.93
C GLU A 85 10.89 3.66 8.86
N GLN A 86 11.41 3.31 7.68
CA GLN A 86 11.63 4.22 6.56
C GLN A 86 10.85 3.74 5.30
N PRO A 87 9.52 3.88 5.29
CA PRO A 87 8.71 3.42 4.16
C PRO A 87 8.95 4.25 2.89
N ASN A 88 8.89 3.59 1.74
CA ASN A 88 8.80 4.26 0.44
C ASN A 88 7.36 4.74 0.17
N VAL A 89 6.38 4.04 0.75
CA VAL A 89 4.97 4.35 0.58
C VAL A 89 4.24 4.34 1.92
N VAL A 90 3.45 5.35 2.17
CA VAL A 90 2.53 5.41 3.31
C VAL A 90 1.11 5.50 2.79
N VAL A 91 0.22 4.64 3.31
CA VAL A 91 -1.20 4.61 2.96
C VAL A 91 -2.04 4.86 4.20
N VAL A 92 -2.86 5.91 4.19
CA VAL A 92 -3.71 6.33 5.31
C VAL A 92 -5.17 6.09 4.96
N LEU A 93 -5.80 5.11 5.61
CA LEU A 93 -7.19 4.74 5.38
C LEU A 93 -8.19 5.65 6.10
N ASP A 94 -7.72 6.39 7.11
CA ASP A 94 -8.58 7.23 7.95
C ASP A 94 -7.93 8.60 8.22
N GLU A 95 -8.49 9.65 7.64
CA GLU A 95 -8.01 11.02 7.78
C GLU A 95 -7.92 11.48 9.24
N THR A 96 -8.77 10.97 10.12
CA THR A 96 -8.78 11.38 11.55
C THR A 96 -7.50 10.98 12.28
N LEU A 97 -6.69 10.08 11.73
CA LEU A 97 -5.38 9.70 12.28
C LEU A 97 -4.35 10.83 12.16
N LEU A 98 -4.48 11.69 11.16
CA LEU A 98 -3.53 12.78 10.90
C LEU A 98 -3.40 13.75 12.09
N ALA A 99 -4.45 13.86 12.92
CA ALA A 99 -4.43 14.71 14.10
C ALA A 99 -3.68 14.08 15.32
N THR A 100 -3.43 12.77 15.30
CA THR A 100 -2.94 12.03 16.47
C THR A 100 -1.72 11.18 16.20
N VAL A 101 -1.42 10.89 14.94
CA VAL A 101 -0.33 10.04 14.50
C VAL A 101 0.50 10.79 13.46
N ASP A 102 1.79 10.84 13.64
CA ASP A 102 2.73 11.30 12.60
C ASP A 102 2.87 10.21 11.53
N VAL A 103 1.90 10.20 10.59
CA VAL A 103 1.82 9.19 9.53
C VAL A 103 2.96 9.30 8.53
N ALA A 104 3.57 10.47 8.38
CA ALA A 104 4.67 10.72 7.44
C ALA A 104 6.05 10.41 8.05
N ARG A 105 6.11 10.05 9.34
CA ARG A 105 7.39 9.78 10.00
C ARG A 105 8.21 8.73 9.25
N GLY A 106 9.44 9.10 8.88
CA GLY A 106 10.39 8.23 8.18
C GLY A 106 10.08 7.97 6.71
N LEU A 107 9.04 8.58 6.13
CA LEU A 107 8.80 8.52 4.68
C LEU A 107 10.04 9.04 3.95
N THR A 108 10.50 8.31 2.92
CA THR A 108 11.67 8.71 2.13
C THR A 108 11.40 10.01 1.35
N ASP A 109 12.45 10.76 0.98
CA ASP A 109 12.31 12.05 0.28
C ASP A 109 11.62 11.93 -1.09
N ASP A 110 11.73 10.80 -1.74
CA ASP A 110 11.06 10.42 -2.98
C ASP A 110 9.79 9.58 -2.74
N GLY A 111 9.41 9.41 -1.49
CA GLY A 111 8.31 8.55 -1.08
C GLY A 111 6.93 9.07 -1.48
N VAL A 112 5.93 8.19 -1.40
CA VAL A 112 4.55 8.47 -1.78
C VAL A 112 3.63 8.36 -0.56
N LEU A 113 2.89 9.43 -0.25
CA LEU A 113 1.86 9.45 0.77
C LEU A 113 0.48 9.43 0.12
N ILE A 114 -0.32 8.40 0.39
CA ILE A 114 -1.66 8.21 -0.17
C ILE A 114 -2.68 8.33 0.95
N ILE A 115 -3.65 9.25 0.82
CA ILE A 115 -4.59 9.57 1.89
C ILE A 115 -6.03 9.40 1.40
N ASN A 116 -6.84 8.69 2.19
CA ASN A 116 -8.29 8.66 2.06
C ASN A 116 -8.87 9.97 2.59
N THR A 117 -9.17 10.91 1.71
CA THR A 117 -9.72 12.23 2.02
C THR A 117 -10.38 12.86 0.81
N CYS A 118 -11.33 13.77 1.04
CA CYS A 118 -11.91 14.62 0.01
C CYS A 118 -11.06 15.87 -0.29
N LYS A 119 -10.00 16.14 0.47
CA LYS A 119 -9.09 17.27 0.26
C LYS A 119 -8.16 17.02 -0.93
N THR A 120 -7.66 18.10 -1.49
CA THR A 120 -6.64 18.03 -2.55
C THR A 120 -5.26 17.70 -2.00
N PRO A 121 -4.34 17.14 -2.81
CA PRO A 121 -2.94 16.93 -2.41
C PRO A 121 -2.27 18.20 -1.90
N ALA A 122 -2.54 19.35 -2.54
CA ALA A 122 -1.97 20.65 -2.15
C ALA A 122 -2.42 21.09 -0.74
N GLU A 123 -3.69 20.88 -0.39
CA GLU A 123 -4.22 21.13 0.95
C GLU A 123 -3.58 20.20 1.98
N MET A 124 -3.48 18.91 1.68
CA MET A 124 -2.87 17.92 2.56
C MET A 124 -1.38 18.16 2.76
N ARG A 125 -0.66 18.50 1.70
CA ARG A 125 0.76 18.86 1.76
C ARG A 125 0.99 20.06 2.71
N LYS A 126 0.15 21.09 2.60
CA LYS A 126 0.21 22.26 3.48
C LYS A 126 -0.14 21.91 4.93
N GLU A 127 -1.19 21.12 5.15
CA GLU A 127 -1.65 20.72 6.49
C GLU A 127 -0.61 19.89 7.24
N LEU A 128 0.06 18.96 6.53
CA LEU A 128 1.05 18.05 7.10
C LEU A 128 2.49 18.59 7.06
N GLY A 129 2.72 19.75 6.41
CA GLY A 129 4.06 20.35 6.27
C GLY A 129 5.02 19.53 5.40
N ILE A 130 4.49 18.74 4.45
CA ILE A 130 5.29 17.87 3.58
C ILE A 130 5.89 18.70 2.45
N THR A 131 7.23 18.68 2.32
CA THR A 131 7.98 19.47 1.34
C THR A 131 8.59 18.63 0.21
N THR A 132 8.73 17.33 0.40
CA THR A 132 9.33 16.38 -0.55
C THR A 132 8.37 15.24 -0.87
N GLY A 133 8.73 14.38 -1.82
CA GLY A 133 7.92 13.22 -2.20
C GLY A 133 6.60 13.59 -2.91
N THR A 134 5.76 12.61 -3.09
CA THR A 134 4.46 12.71 -3.77
C THR A 134 3.31 12.57 -2.77
N VAL A 135 2.28 13.40 -2.89
CA VAL A 135 1.02 13.27 -2.13
C VAL A 135 -0.10 12.89 -3.09
N ALA A 136 -0.85 11.85 -2.74
CA ALA A 136 -2.00 11.39 -3.49
C ALA A 136 -3.24 11.36 -2.59
N CYS A 137 -4.38 11.84 -3.09
CA CYS A 137 -5.64 11.92 -2.35
C CYS A 137 -6.77 11.26 -3.14
N VAL A 138 -7.62 10.53 -2.42
CA VAL A 138 -8.81 9.89 -3.00
C VAL A 138 -9.91 9.77 -1.94
N ASP A 139 -11.16 10.02 -2.32
CA ASP A 139 -12.32 9.73 -1.45
C ASP A 139 -12.68 8.23 -1.47
N ALA A 140 -11.82 7.41 -0.89
CA ALA A 140 -12.02 5.97 -0.83
C ALA A 140 -13.25 5.57 -0.01
N SER A 141 -13.58 6.34 1.03
CA SER A 141 -14.81 6.16 1.83
C SER A 141 -16.05 6.41 0.99
N GLY A 142 -16.12 7.50 0.24
CA GLY A 142 -17.23 7.80 -0.67
C GLY A 142 -17.38 6.73 -1.75
N ILE A 143 -16.28 6.31 -2.39
CA ILE A 143 -16.26 5.23 -3.37
C ILE A 143 -16.81 3.94 -2.75
N SER A 144 -16.35 3.55 -1.55
CA SER A 144 -16.79 2.32 -0.90
C SER A 144 -18.26 2.37 -0.51
N LEU A 145 -18.75 3.50 0.00
CA LEU A 145 -20.17 3.70 0.29
C LEU A 145 -21.03 3.60 -1.00
N GLN A 146 -20.58 4.18 -2.08
CA GLN A 146 -21.27 4.13 -3.36
C GLN A 146 -21.32 2.72 -3.95
N LYS A 147 -20.19 2.01 -4.01
CA LYS A 147 -20.06 0.72 -4.69
C LYS A 147 -20.39 -0.46 -3.78
N LEU A 148 -19.91 -0.45 -2.53
CA LEU A 148 -20.01 -1.57 -1.60
C LEU A 148 -21.15 -1.41 -0.58
N LYS A 149 -21.78 -0.22 -0.50
CA LYS A 149 -22.81 0.13 0.49
C LYS A 149 -22.33 0.02 1.94
N ARG A 150 -21.02 0.14 2.13
CA ARG A 150 -20.34 0.10 3.43
C ARG A 150 -19.13 1.02 3.39
N ASP A 151 -18.81 1.66 4.52
CA ASP A 151 -17.57 2.43 4.64
C ASP A 151 -16.41 1.48 4.99
N ILE A 152 -15.81 0.90 3.95
CA ILE A 152 -14.66 0.00 4.06
C ILE A 152 -13.65 0.42 2.98
N PRO A 153 -12.79 1.42 3.24
CA PRO A 153 -11.95 2.06 2.23
C PRO A 153 -10.77 1.19 1.74
N ASN A 154 -10.52 0.03 2.35
CA ASN A 154 -9.34 -0.80 2.06
C ASN A 154 -9.21 -1.18 0.58
N THR A 155 -10.28 -1.64 -0.05
CA THR A 155 -10.24 -2.07 -1.46
C THR A 155 -10.03 -0.89 -2.42
N PRO A 156 -10.76 0.23 -2.33
CA PRO A 156 -10.46 1.44 -3.11
C PRO A 156 -9.02 1.94 -2.92
N MET A 157 -8.49 1.94 -1.67
CA MET A 157 -7.13 2.40 -1.40
C MET A 157 -6.06 1.57 -2.10
N VAL A 158 -6.31 0.28 -2.37
CA VAL A 158 -5.41 -0.54 -3.20
C VAL A 158 -5.40 -0.08 -4.66
N GLY A 159 -6.55 0.37 -5.19
CA GLY A 159 -6.63 0.99 -6.52
C GLY A 159 -5.83 2.29 -6.60
N ALA A 160 -5.97 3.16 -5.61
CA ALA A 160 -5.20 4.40 -5.51
C ALA A 160 -3.68 4.12 -5.38
N LEU A 161 -3.29 3.13 -4.56
CA LEU A 161 -1.90 2.69 -4.45
C LEU A 161 -1.32 2.26 -5.80
N SER A 162 -2.05 1.42 -6.55
CA SER A 162 -1.63 0.99 -7.89
C SER A 162 -1.35 2.17 -8.81
N ARG A 163 -2.24 3.17 -8.84
CA ARG A 163 -2.09 4.35 -9.70
C ARG A 163 -0.93 5.23 -9.26
N ALA A 164 -0.78 5.46 -7.96
CA ALA A 164 0.21 6.40 -7.44
C ALA A 164 1.65 5.85 -7.47
N THR A 165 1.82 4.52 -7.43
CA THR A 165 3.13 3.91 -7.26
C THR A 165 3.54 2.97 -8.40
N GLY A 166 2.56 2.37 -9.08
CA GLY A 166 2.84 1.32 -10.08
C GLY A 166 3.41 0.02 -9.52
N VAL A 167 3.53 -0.13 -8.18
CA VAL A 167 4.16 -1.29 -7.53
C VAL A 167 3.48 -2.62 -7.87
N VAL A 168 2.18 -2.58 -8.09
CA VAL A 168 1.38 -3.67 -8.66
C VAL A 168 0.40 -3.09 -9.66
N SER A 169 0.22 -3.75 -10.81
CA SER A 169 -0.69 -3.26 -11.85
C SER A 169 -2.16 -3.43 -11.47
N LEU A 170 -3.01 -2.54 -11.99
CA LEU A 170 -4.46 -2.61 -11.81
C LEU A 170 -5.04 -3.97 -12.24
N ASP A 171 -4.56 -4.50 -13.37
CA ASP A 171 -5.06 -5.78 -13.90
C ASP A 171 -4.66 -6.95 -13.00
N ALA A 172 -3.44 -6.95 -12.45
CA ALA A 172 -2.99 -7.96 -11.51
C ALA A 172 -3.84 -7.93 -10.22
N ILE A 173 -4.08 -6.73 -9.65
CA ILE A 173 -4.95 -6.56 -8.48
C ILE A 173 -6.36 -7.08 -8.77
N CYS A 174 -6.96 -6.68 -9.88
CA CYS A 174 -8.31 -7.11 -10.25
C CYS A 174 -8.37 -8.63 -10.47
N GLY A 175 -7.36 -9.22 -11.12
CA GLY A 175 -7.27 -10.65 -11.34
C GLY A 175 -7.16 -11.44 -10.03
N HIS A 176 -6.25 -11.03 -9.14
CA HIS A 176 -6.08 -11.66 -7.82
C HIS A 176 -7.34 -11.53 -6.96
N LEU A 177 -7.93 -10.33 -6.89
CA LEU A 177 -9.15 -10.06 -6.12
C LEU A 177 -10.33 -10.92 -6.61
N ALA A 178 -10.52 -11.05 -7.92
CA ALA A 178 -11.57 -11.91 -8.49
C ALA A 178 -11.36 -13.38 -8.09
N LYS A 179 -10.14 -13.90 -8.13
CA LYS A 179 -9.80 -15.27 -7.71
C LYS A 179 -10.00 -15.46 -6.20
N ALA A 180 -9.49 -14.55 -5.38
CA ALA A 180 -9.54 -14.65 -3.92
C ALA A 180 -10.97 -14.55 -3.40
N PHE A 181 -11.79 -13.67 -3.98
CA PHE A 181 -13.17 -13.45 -3.58
C PHE A 181 -14.14 -14.46 -4.22
N GLY A 182 -13.84 -14.98 -5.41
CA GLY A 182 -14.67 -15.95 -6.11
C GLY A 182 -14.92 -17.23 -5.31
N LYS A 183 -14.05 -17.54 -4.34
CA LYS A 183 -14.21 -18.68 -3.43
C LYS A 183 -15.12 -18.38 -2.23
N LYS A 184 -15.44 -17.11 -1.96
CA LYS A 184 -16.06 -16.67 -0.69
C LYS A 184 -17.33 -15.85 -0.87
N PHE A 185 -17.48 -15.16 -1.99
CA PHE A 185 -18.54 -14.16 -2.20
C PHE A 185 -19.30 -14.40 -3.50
N ALA A 186 -20.56 -13.95 -3.52
CA ALA A 186 -21.38 -13.94 -4.73
C ALA A 186 -20.85 -12.92 -5.76
N GLN A 187 -21.07 -13.18 -7.05
CA GLN A 187 -20.58 -12.37 -8.16
C GLN A 187 -20.87 -10.86 -8.01
N PRO A 188 -22.06 -10.39 -7.57
CA PRO A 188 -22.31 -8.96 -7.40
C PRO A 188 -21.37 -8.28 -6.38
N VAL A 189 -20.92 -9.03 -5.34
CA VAL A 189 -19.97 -8.51 -4.35
C VAL A 189 -18.58 -8.39 -4.96
N ILE A 190 -18.19 -9.36 -5.77
CA ILE A 190 -16.92 -9.34 -6.50
C ILE A 190 -16.91 -8.15 -7.46
N ASP A 191 -17.95 -8.00 -8.28
CA ASP A 191 -18.07 -6.92 -9.26
C ASP A 191 -18.03 -5.53 -8.60
N ALA A 192 -18.69 -5.38 -7.45
CA ALA A 192 -18.67 -4.14 -6.67
C ALA A 192 -17.27 -3.80 -6.15
N ASN A 193 -16.50 -4.80 -5.68
CA ASN A 193 -15.13 -4.60 -5.23
C ASN A 193 -14.20 -4.26 -6.41
N LEU A 194 -14.31 -4.95 -7.53
CA LEU A 194 -13.55 -4.64 -8.75
C LEU A 194 -13.85 -3.21 -9.24
N ALA A 195 -15.13 -2.83 -9.24
CA ALA A 195 -15.54 -1.47 -9.59
C ALA A 195 -14.94 -0.43 -8.64
N SER A 196 -14.88 -0.71 -7.33
CA SER A 196 -14.30 0.21 -6.35
C SER A 196 -12.80 0.43 -6.55
N VAL A 197 -12.05 -0.63 -6.87
CA VAL A 197 -10.60 -0.55 -7.21
C VAL A 197 -10.39 0.32 -8.44
N ARG A 198 -11.15 0.06 -9.52
CA ARG A 198 -11.04 0.79 -10.79
C ARG A 198 -11.40 2.27 -10.62
N THR A 199 -12.50 2.55 -9.92
CA THR A 199 -12.92 3.93 -9.65
C THR A 199 -11.85 4.69 -8.87
N ALA A 200 -11.28 4.10 -7.81
CA ALA A 200 -10.22 4.76 -7.04
C ALA A 200 -8.92 4.95 -7.85
N PHE A 201 -8.58 4.02 -8.74
CA PHE A 201 -7.46 4.16 -9.66
C PHE A 201 -7.65 5.34 -10.62
N GLU A 202 -8.88 5.58 -11.09
CA GLU A 202 -9.21 6.66 -12.02
C GLU A 202 -9.34 8.03 -11.31
N GLU A 203 -9.90 8.05 -10.10
CA GLU A 203 -10.24 9.28 -9.37
C GLU A 203 -9.15 9.79 -8.42
N VAL A 204 -8.11 9.00 -8.13
CA VAL A 204 -7.01 9.48 -7.29
C VAL A 204 -6.31 10.68 -7.94
N VAL A 205 -6.20 11.75 -7.17
CA VAL A 205 -5.48 12.98 -7.56
C VAL A 205 -4.08 12.90 -6.98
N ILE A 206 -3.07 13.08 -7.83
CA ILE A 206 -1.66 12.96 -7.48
C ILE A 206 -1.01 14.31 -7.78
N ASP A 207 -0.23 14.84 -6.82
CA ASP A 207 0.66 15.97 -7.09
C ASP A 207 2.02 15.44 -7.54
N GLY A 208 2.63 16.11 -8.50
CA GLY A 208 3.94 15.73 -9.02
C GLY A 208 4.31 16.57 -10.21
#